data_fc3789c1c292ce48ad4f94a1e56c3832
#
_entry.id   fc3789c1c292ce48ad4f94a1e56c3832
#
_cell.length_a   1.000
_cell.length_b   1.000
_cell.length_c   1.000
_cell.angle_alpha   90.00
_cell.angle_beta   90.00
_cell.angle_gamma   90.00
#
_symmetry.space_group_name_H-M   'P 1'
#
loop_
_entity.id
_entity.type
_entity.pdbx_description
1 polymer ?
#
loop_
_entity_poly.entity_id
_entity_poly.type
_entity_poly.pdbx_seq_one_letter_code
_entity_poly.pdbx_strand_id
1 'polypeptide(L)'
;ISECLVGSEMCIRDRKNTLKFVKPLRILNSFKMISVNGFSSFIVDVAMGIATMLFNRRVMEYLGTDALAVYGVIVVVGTLVQCCSYGIGQAAQPVISRNFGAGLTDRIKTMLKYNIITAAVFGAIWTVLSMAIPQVFIKLFMTPTPEVLSIAPGIIRIYAISFILLPFNIYSTYYFQAIMRAKISLITSVARGIVISGALILLLPVAFGGNAVWWAMPITEAVVFVYSAVMMKKVKLSR
;
A
#
# COMPACT_ATOMS: atom_id res chain seq x y z
N ILE A 1 9.68 12.50 -23.39
CA ILE A 1 9.97 12.38 -21.92
C ILE A 1 9.38 11.09 -21.36
N SER A 2 8.24 10.60 -21.91
CA SER A 2 7.59 9.37 -21.40
C SER A 2 8.35 8.07 -21.72
N GLU A 3 9.17 8.05 -22.77
CA GLU A 3 10.01 6.91 -23.10
C GLU A 3 11.27 6.82 -22.24
N CYS A 4 11.68 7.90 -21.61
CA CYS A 4 12.91 7.96 -20.79
C CYS A 4 12.70 7.56 -19.32
N LEU A 5 11.46 7.39 -18.84
CA LEU A 5 11.18 7.01 -17.45
C LEU A 5 11.19 5.50 -17.20
N VAL A 6 11.18 4.70 -18.27
CA VAL A 6 11.27 3.23 -18.20
C VAL A 6 12.65 2.77 -18.63
N GLY A 7 13.63 3.00 -17.78
CA GLY A 7 14.98 2.50 -17.95
C GLY A 7 15.98 3.58 -18.38
N SER A 8 16.58 4.23 -17.40
CA SER A 8 17.68 5.19 -17.61
C SER A 8 18.82 4.63 -18.45
N GLU A 9 19.10 3.34 -18.38
CA GLU A 9 20.12 2.67 -19.18
C GLU A 9 19.76 2.58 -20.66
N MET A 10 18.48 2.37 -21.01
CA MET A 10 18.04 2.30 -22.40
C MET A 10 18.11 3.67 -23.09
N CYS A 11 17.76 4.75 -22.39
CA CYS A 11 17.87 6.12 -22.90
C CYS A 11 19.33 6.58 -23.10
N ILE A 12 20.24 6.12 -22.25
CA ILE A 12 21.68 6.42 -22.37
C ILE A 12 22.26 5.68 -23.61
N ARG A 13 21.84 4.44 -23.85
CA ARG A 13 22.31 3.62 -24.97
C ARG A 13 21.84 4.13 -26.33
N ASP A 14 20.61 4.65 -26.40
CA ASP A 14 20.02 5.12 -27.67
C ASP A 14 20.46 6.54 -28.09
N ARG A 15 21.40 7.18 -27.37
CA ARG A 15 21.87 8.56 -27.62
C ARG A 15 20.76 9.62 -27.73
N LYS A 16 19.53 9.31 -27.34
CA LYS A 16 18.40 10.26 -27.28
C LYS A 16 18.31 10.99 -25.94
N ASN A 17 19.24 10.71 -25.04
CA ASN A 17 19.27 11.30 -23.72
C ASN A 17 19.81 12.73 -23.79
N THR A 18 18.99 13.67 -23.36
CA THR A 18 19.35 15.10 -23.21
C THR A 18 19.94 15.41 -21.83
N LEU A 19 20.04 14.43 -20.93
CA LEU A 19 20.63 14.61 -19.61
C LEU A 19 22.12 14.84 -19.72
N LYS A 20 22.59 15.98 -19.24
CA LYS A 20 23.99 16.35 -19.14
C LYS A 20 24.34 16.68 -17.69
N PHE A 21 25.56 16.37 -17.29
CA PHE A 21 26.07 16.90 -16.03
C PHE A 21 26.20 18.41 -16.14
N VAL A 22 25.35 19.14 -15.44
CA VAL A 22 25.38 20.59 -15.36
C VAL A 22 25.71 21.01 -13.92
N LYS A 23 26.40 22.12 -13.75
CA LYS A 23 26.61 22.69 -12.43
C LYS A 23 25.27 23.03 -11.82
N PRO A 24 24.96 22.56 -10.61
CA PRO A 24 23.66 22.78 -10.00
C PRO A 24 23.45 24.25 -9.69
N LEU A 25 22.44 24.84 -10.31
CA LEU A 25 21.97 26.19 -10.02
C LEU A 25 21.02 26.08 -8.80
N ARG A 26 21.35 26.74 -7.69
CA ARG A 26 20.54 26.77 -6.46
C ARG A 26 20.50 25.43 -5.69
N ILE A 27 21.65 24.86 -5.38
CA ILE A 27 21.80 23.61 -4.62
C ILE A 27 20.92 23.59 -3.38
N LEU A 28 20.90 24.66 -2.59
CA LEU A 28 20.18 24.74 -1.32
C LEU A 28 18.65 24.58 -1.49
N ASN A 29 18.08 25.22 -2.52
CA ASN A 29 16.64 25.12 -2.79
C ASN A 29 16.25 23.74 -3.33
N SER A 30 17.08 23.18 -4.21
CA SER A 30 16.86 21.83 -4.72
C SER A 30 17.00 20.79 -3.61
N PHE A 31 18.00 20.92 -2.74
CA PHE A 31 18.19 20.06 -1.57
C PHE A 31 17.01 20.14 -0.61
N LYS A 32 16.53 21.36 -0.29
CA LYS A 32 15.34 21.56 0.54
C LYS A 32 14.10 20.87 -0.05
N MET A 33 13.87 21.02 -1.36
CA MET A 33 12.71 20.43 -2.03
C MET A 33 12.79 18.89 -2.06
N ILE A 34 13.97 18.32 -2.33
CA ILE A 34 14.22 16.89 -2.31
C ILE A 34 14.04 16.36 -0.88
N SER A 35 14.61 17.03 0.11
CA SER A 35 14.50 16.63 1.52
C SER A 35 13.07 16.65 2.02
N VAL A 36 12.28 17.67 1.71
CA VAL A 36 10.87 17.76 2.13
C VAL A 36 10.04 16.63 1.50
N ASN A 37 10.24 16.33 0.22
CA ASN A 37 9.53 15.25 -0.45
C ASN A 37 9.98 13.87 0.05
N GLY A 38 11.29 13.64 0.19
CA GLY A 38 11.86 12.40 0.71
C GLY A 38 11.49 12.16 2.17
N PHE A 39 11.45 13.20 3.00
CA PHE A 39 11.06 13.11 4.40
C PHE A 39 9.60 12.65 4.56
N SER A 40 8.70 13.08 3.66
CA SER A 40 7.31 12.61 3.67
C SER A 40 7.22 11.10 3.44
N SER A 41 7.97 10.56 2.48
CA SER A 41 8.02 9.11 2.23
C SER A 41 8.66 8.37 3.40
N PHE A 42 9.75 8.88 3.94
CA PHE A 42 10.41 8.34 5.13
C PHE A 42 9.46 8.22 6.34
N ILE A 43 8.67 9.27 6.62
CA ILE A 43 7.67 9.23 7.71
C ILE A 43 6.65 8.12 7.48
N VAL A 44 6.18 7.93 6.24
CA VAL A 44 5.21 6.86 5.92
C VAL A 44 5.83 5.48 6.17
N ASP A 45 7.06 5.25 5.74
CA ASP A 45 7.75 3.96 5.92
C ASP A 45 8.03 3.69 7.41
N VAL A 46 8.48 4.70 8.16
CA VAL A 46 8.66 4.59 9.62
C VAL A 46 7.33 4.30 10.32
N ALA A 47 6.25 4.96 9.90
CA ALA A 47 4.93 4.73 10.46
C ALA A 47 4.46 3.27 10.25
N MET A 48 4.71 2.71 9.06
CA MET A 48 4.43 1.31 8.78
C MET A 48 5.29 0.35 9.61
N GLY A 49 6.56 0.67 9.81
CA GLY A 49 7.45 -0.09 10.70
C GLY A 49 6.95 -0.09 12.15
N ILE A 50 6.54 1.06 12.66
CA ILE A 50 5.96 1.19 14.01
C ILE A 50 4.66 0.37 14.13
N ALA A 51 3.77 0.43 13.13
CA ALA A 51 2.54 -0.37 13.15
C ALA A 51 2.84 -1.88 13.19
N THR A 52 3.83 -2.34 12.43
CA THR A 52 4.28 -3.74 12.45
C THR A 52 4.85 -4.14 13.82
N MET A 53 5.66 -3.28 14.44
CA MET A 53 6.18 -3.52 15.80
C MET A 53 5.05 -3.58 16.84
N LEU A 54 4.08 -2.68 16.77
CA LEU A 54 2.91 -2.70 17.65
C LEU A 54 2.08 -3.97 17.47
N PHE A 55 1.90 -4.39 16.23
CA PHE A 55 1.17 -5.63 15.92
C PHE A 55 1.90 -6.86 16.49
N ASN A 56 3.21 -6.99 16.24
CA ASN A 56 4.03 -8.06 16.80
C ASN A 56 3.93 -8.12 18.32
N ARG A 57 4.06 -6.96 18.98
CA ARG A 57 3.97 -6.87 20.44
C ARG A 57 2.61 -7.32 20.97
N ARG A 58 1.53 -6.86 20.35
CA ARG A 58 0.15 -7.23 20.77
C ARG A 58 -0.16 -8.68 20.52
N VAL A 59 0.24 -9.23 19.37
CA VAL A 59 0.07 -10.66 19.09
C VAL A 59 0.84 -11.49 20.10
N MET A 60 2.08 -11.13 20.40
CA MET A 60 2.89 -11.86 21.37
C MET A 60 2.31 -11.79 22.78
N GLU A 61 1.81 -10.61 23.20
CA GLU A 61 1.24 -10.37 24.53
C GLU A 61 -0.05 -11.15 24.78
N TYR A 62 -0.95 -11.22 23.78
CA TYR A 62 -2.29 -11.79 23.94
C TYR A 62 -2.44 -13.22 23.43
N LEU A 63 -1.64 -13.63 22.43
CA LEU A 63 -1.85 -14.87 21.67
C LEU A 63 -0.62 -15.80 21.64
N GLY A 64 0.54 -15.30 22.08
CA GLY A 64 1.76 -16.09 22.20
C GLY A 64 2.55 -16.29 20.90
N THR A 65 3.56 -17.18 20.98
CA THR A 65 4.56 -17.39 19.93
C THR A 65 4.00 -18.04 18.67
N ASP A 66 3.04 -18.95 18.79
CA ASP A 66 2.45 -19.66 17.63
C ASP A 66 1.65 -18.72 16.74
N ALA A 67 0.85 -17.84 17.35
CA ALA A 67 0.13 -16.81 16.62
C ALA A 67 1.08 -15.78 15.97
N LEU A 68 2.19 -15.46 16.64
CA LEU A 68 3.23 -14.59 16.07
C LEU A 68 3.92 -15.25 14.87
N ALA A 69 4.16 -16.55 14.91
CA ALA A 69 4.71 -17.30 13.77
C ALA A 69 3.77 -17.26 12.56
N VAL A 70 2.45 -17.45 12.79
CA VAL A 70 1.43 -17.28 11.73
C VAL A 70 1.45 -15.86 11.18
N TYR A 71 1.56 -14.85 12.05
CA TYR A 71 1.65 -13.45 11.61
C TYR A 71 2.88 -13.19 10.74
N GLY A 72 4.02 -13.82 11.03
CA GLY A 72 5.21 -13.77 10.19
C GLY A 72 4.93 -14.20 8.74
N VAL A 73 4.20 -15.30 8.54
CA VAL A 73 3.79 -15.75 7.21
C VAL A 73 2.83 -14.75 6.55
N ILE A 74 1.87 -14.21 7.31
CA ILE A 74 0.94 -13.19 6.81
C ILE A 74 1.70 -11.94 6.34
N VAL A 75 2.74 -11.50 7.05
CA VAL A 75 3.57 -10.35 6.65
C VAL A 75 4.26 -10.62 5.32
N VAL A 76 4.81 -11.81 5.10
CA VAL A 76 5.46 -12.16 3.83
C VAL A 76 4.45 -12.15 2.68
N VAL A 77 3.30 -12.81 2.84
CA VAL A 77 2.24 -12.82 1.82
C VAL A 77 1.70 -11.40 1.58
N GLY A 78 1.46 -10.66 2.65
CA GLY A 78 1.01 -9.27 2.58
C GLY A 78 2.00 -8.37 1.84
N THR A 79 3.31 -8.57 2.03
CA THR A 79 4.35 -7.84 1.31
C THR A 79 4.31 -8.14 -0.19
N LEU A 80 4.10 -9.38 -0.59
CA LEU A 80 3.94 -9.73 -2.02
C LEU A 80 2.73 -9.02 -2.63
N VAL A 81 1.57 -9.07 -1.96
CA VAL A 81 0.36 -8.37 -2.41
C VAL A 81 0.60 -6.86 -2.50
N GLN A 82 1.31 -6.32 -1.53
CA GLN A 82 1.64 -4.90 -1.47
C GLN A 82 2.59 -4.46 -2.59
N CYS A 83 3.65 -5.23 -2.85
CA CYS A 83 4.61 -4.94 -3.94
C CYS A 83 3.94 -4.93 -5.31
N CYS A 84 3.08 -5.90 -5.59
CA CYS A 84 2.31 -5.92 -6.84
C CYS A 84 1.34 -4.73 -6.93
N SER A 85 0.71 -4.36 -5.81
CA SER A 85 -0.19 -3.20 -5.75
C SER A 85 0.55 -1.88 -6.00
N TYR A 86 1.78 -1.77 -5.49
CA TYR A 86 2.66 -0.64 -5.83
C TYR A 86 2.96 -0.60 -7.33
N GLY A 87 3.21 -1.75 -7.97
CA GLY A 87 3.41 -1.84 -9.42
C GLY A 87 2.24 -1.24 -10.21
N ILE A 88 1.00 -1.54 -9.82
CA ILE A 88 -0.21 -0.96 -10.44
C ILE A 88 -0.21 0.56 -10.30
N GLY A 89 0.05 1.07 -9.09
CA GLY A 89 0.06 2.50 -8.80
C GLY A 89 1.17 3.25 -9.54
N GLN A 90 2.38 2.72 -9.51
CA GLN A 90 3.56 3.32 -10.14
C GLN A 90 3.47 3.34 -11.67
N ALA A 91 2.92 2.29 -12.29
CA ALA A 91 2.70 2.25 -13.73
C ALA A 91 1.65 3.28 -14.19
N ALA A 92 0.59 3.48 -13.40
CA ALA A 92 -0.47 4.42 -13.69
C ALA A 92 -0.06 5.89 -13.49
N GLN A 93 0.80 6.17 -12.51
CA GLN A 93 1.14 7.52 -12.06
C GLN A 93 1.66 8.43 -13.19
N PRO A 94 2.66 8.06 -14.00
CA PRO A 94 3.18 8.92 -15.05
C PRO A 94 2.14 9.19 -16.15
N VAL A 95 1.31 8.21 -16.48
CA VAL A 95 0.25 8.37 -17.51
C VAL A 95 -0.82 9.34 -17.02
N ILE A 96 -1.27 9.20 -15.76
CA ILE A 96 -2.26 10.10 -15.17
C ILE A 96 -1.68 11.51 -15.04
N SER A 97 -0.46 11.65 -14.55
CA SER A 97 0.20 12.95 -14.37
C SER A 97 0.36 13.70 -15.69
N ARG A 98 0.77 13.02 -16.75
CA ARG A 98 0.89 13.63 -18.09
C ARG A 98 -0.48 14.10 -18.64
N ASN A 99 -1.51 13.26 -18.55
CA ASN A 99 -2.85 13.63 -19.01
C ASN A 99 -3.46 14.74 -18.14
N PHE A 100 -3.16 14.78 -16.84
CA PHE A 100 -3.57 15.86 -15.94
C PHE A 100 -2.92 17.18 -16.32
N GLY A 101 -1.60 17.18 -16.61
CA GLY A 101 -0.89 18.35 -17.11
C GLY A 101 -1.43 18.89 -18.45
N ALA A 102 -1.91 17.99 -19.32
CA ALA A 102 -2.51 18.32 -20.61
C ALA A 102 -4.03 18.65 -20.55
N GLY A 103 -4.67 18.58 -19.37
CA GLY A 103 -6.10 18.86 -19.22
C GLY A 103 -7.03 17.77 -19.79
N LEU A 104 -6.51 16.59 -20.12
CA LEU A 104 -7.25 15.49 -20.77
C LEU A 104 -8.03 14.65 -19.75
N THR A 105 -9.08 15.24 -19.18
CA THR A 105 -9.84 14.64 -18.06
C THR A 105 -10.50 13.29 -18.41
N ASP A 106 -10.96 13.11 -19.64
CA ASP A 106 -11.63 11.86 -20.03
C ASP A 106 -10.66 10.68 -20.13
N ARG A 107 -9.41 10.94 -20.53
CA ARG A 107 -8.35 9.94 -20.50
C ARG A 107 -8.02 9.53 -19.05
N ILE A 108 -8.00 10.49 -18.13
CA ILE A 108 -7.78 10.22 -16.71
C ILE A 108 -8.90 9.34 -16.15
N LYS A 109 -10.18 9.63 -16.46
CA LYS A 109 -11.32 8.81 -16.01
C LYS A 109 -11.26 7.40 -16.57
N THR A 110 -10.87 7.24 -17.83
CA THR A 110 -10.69 5.94 -18.46
C THR A 110 -9.58 5.14 -17.76
N MET A 111 -8.43 5.76 -17.53
CA MET A 111 -7.32 5.14 -16.79
C MET A 111 -7.71 4.79 -15.36
N LEU A 112 -8.44 5.69 -14.67
CA LEU A 112 -8.94 5.45 -13.32
C LEU A 112 -9.83 4.19 -13.30
N LYS A 113 -10.78 4.07 -14.25
CA LYS A 113 -11.66 2.90 -14.35
C LYS A 113 -10.87 1.59 -14.54
N TYR A 114 -9.93 1.55 -15.49
CA TYR A 114 -9.14 0.33 -15.73
C TYR A 114 -8.28 -0.04 -14.53
N ASN A 115 -7.62 0.93 -13.90
CA ASN A 115 -6.77 0.65 -12.73
C ASN A 115 -7.58 0.20 -11.50
N ILE A 116 -8.79 0.74 -11.29
CA ILE A 116 -9.69 0.26 -10.22
C ILE A 116 -10.11 -1.17 -10.49
N ILE A 117 -10.46 -1.52 -11.73
CA ILE A 117 -10.81 -2.90 -12.10
C ILE A 117 -9.61 -3.82 -11.88
N THR A 118 -8.42 -3.44 -12.33
CA THR A 118 -7.19 -4.22 -12.13
C THR A 118 -6.91 -4.43 -10.64
N ALA A 119 -7.01 -3.38 -9.83
CA ALA A 119 -6.82 -3.46 -8.38
C ALA A 119 -7.86 -4.38 -7.72
N ALA A 120 -9.12 -4.30 -8.13
CA ALA A 120 -10.20 -5.14 -7.60
C ALA A 120 -10.01 -6.61 -7.96
N VAL A 121 -9.69 -6.91 -9.23
CA VAL A 121 -9.42 -8.29 -9.70
C VAL A 121 -8.21 -8.87 -8.96
N PHE A 122 -7.14 -8.12 -8.87
CA PHE A 122 -5.92 -8.54 -8.18
C PHE A 122 -6.17 -8.79 -6.68
N GLY A 123 -6.86 -7.85 -6.00
CA GLY A 123 -7.25 -8.01 -4.60
C GLY A 123 -8.16 -9.22 -4.38
N ALA A 124 -9.14 -9.43 -5.27
CA ALA A 124 -10.03 -10.59 -5.20
C ALA A 124 -9.25 -11.92 -5.36
N ILE A 125 -8.34 -12.01 -6.32
CA ILE A 125 -7.50 -13.20 -6.53
C ILE A 125 -6.72 -13.53 -5.26
N TRP A 126 -5.98 -12.58 -4.68
CA TRP A 126 -5.20 -12.82 -3.48
C TRP A 126 -6.05 -13.13 -2.25
N THR A 127 -7.20 -12.48 -2.11
CA THR A 127 -8.15 -12.77 -1.03
C THR A 127 -8.67 -14.21 -1.14
N VAL A 128 -9.16 -14.59 -2.32
CA VAL A 128 -9.68 -15.96 -2.57
C VAL A 128 -8.59 -17.00 -2.37
N LEU A 129 -7.39 -16.77 -2.89
CA LEU A 129 -6.26 -17.68 -2.72
C LEU A 129 -5.91 -17.89 -1.24
N SER A 130 -5.80 -16.79 -0.48
CA SER A 130 -5.46 -16.85 0.94
C SER A 130 -6.57 -17.48 1.79
N MET A 131 -7.84 -17.33 1.39
CA MET A 131 -8.96 -17.95 2.07
C MET A 131 -9.13 -19.43 1.74
N ALA A 132 -8.89 -19.82 0.47
CA ALA A 132 -9.09 -21.19 -0.01
C ALA A 132 -8.00 -22.15 0.46
N ILE A 133 -6.73 -21.71 0.43
CA ILE A 133 -5.57 -22.57 0.68
C ILE A 133 -4.61 -22.01 1.75
N PRO A 134 -5.10 -21.58 2.94
CA PRO A 134 -4.25 -20.97 3.97
C PRO A 134 -3.13 -21.89 4.44
N GLN A 135 -3.37 -23.19 4.49
CA GLN A 135 -2.38 -24.20 4.91
C GLN A 135 -1.18 -24.29 3.95
N VAL A 136 -1.40 -24.05 2.66
CA VAL A 136 -0.32 -24.06 1.67
C VAL A 136 0.66 -22.93 1.94
N PHE A 137 0.16 -21.71 2.25
CA PHE A 137 1.01 -20.60 2.61
C PHE A 137 1.85 -20.88 3.85
N ILE A 138 1.25 -21.49 4.89
CA ILE A 138 2.00 -21.85 6.09
C ILE A 138 3.12 -22.85 5.76
N LYS A 139 2.79 -23.96 5.08
CA LYS A 139 3.76 -25.00 4.73
C LYS A 139 4.86 -24.53 3.77
N LEU A 140 4.58 -23.50 2.96
CA LEU A 140 5.54 -22.93 2.01
C LEU A 140 6.61 -22.10 2.71
N PHE A 141 6.23 -21.37 3.78
CA PHE A 141 7.11 -20.38 4.43
C PHE A 141 7.69 -20.87 5.76
N MET A 142 7.14 -21.94 6.36
CA MET A 142 7.67 -22.49 7.60
C MET A 142 7.35 -23.98 7.74
N THR A 143 8.08 -24.68 8.63
CA THR A 143 7.72 -26.00 9.13
C THR A 143 6.77 -25.85 10.30
N PRO A 144 5.43 -26.04 10.11
CA PRO A 144 4.47 -25.73 11.16
C PRO A 144 4.41 -26.81 12.22
N THR A 145 4.20 -26.41 13.48
CA THR A 145 3.78 -27.30 14.56
C THR A 145 2.29 -27.68 14.41
N PRO A 146 1.82 -28.75 15.07
CA PRO A 146 0.39 -29.08 15.07
C PRO A 146 -0.49 -27.94 15.58
N GLU A 147 -0.02 -27.19 16.58
CA GLU A 147 -0.70 -26.04 17.16
C GLU A 147 -0.85 -24.91 16.13
N VAL A 148 0.22 -24.57 15.43
CA VAL A 148 0.21 -23.56 14.34
C VAL A 148 -0.76 -23.97 13.23
N LEU A 149 -0.78 -25.26 12.83
CA LEU A 149 -1.71 -25.74 11.80
C LEU A 149 -3.18 -25.64 12.21
N SER A 150 -3.47 -25.72 13.50
CA SER A 150 -4.84 -25.61 14.00
C SER A 150 -5.36 -24.18 13.99
N ILE A 151 -4.54 -23.20 14.34
CA ILE A 151 -4.94 -21.76 14.47
C ILE A 151 -4.79 -20.97 13.17
N ALA A 152 -3.80 -21.31 12.34
CA ALA A 152 -3.43 -20.53 11.16
C ALA A 152 -4.56 -20.30 10.14
N PRO A 153 -5.42 -21.30 9.80
CA PRO A 153 -6.48 -21.07 8.82
C PRO A 153 -7.47 -20.00 9.25
N GLY A 154 -7.81 -19.93 10.54
CA GLY A 154 -8.72 -18.93 11.09
C GLY A 154 -8.12 -17.52 10.99
N ILE A 155 -6.87 -17.38 11.42
CA ILE A 155 -6.13 -16.12 11.42
C ILE A 155 -5.94 -15.59 9.99
N ILE A 156 -5.44 -16.44 9.08
CA ILE A 156 -5.17 -16.04 7.69
C ILE A 156 -6.46 -15.61 6.98
N ARG A 157 -7.57 -16.33 7.17
CA ARG A 157 -8.85 -15.98 6.55
C ARG A 157 -9.36 -14.62 6.97
N ILE A 158 -9.29 -14.30 8.26
CA ILE A 158 -9.71 -12.99 8.76
C ILE A 158 -8.82 -11.89 8.18
N TYR A 159 -7.50 -12.07 8.26
CA TYR A 159 -6.57 -11.06 7.76
C TYR A 159 -6.66 -10.86 6.23
N ALA A 160 -6.88 -11.94 5.47
CA ALA A 160 -6.99 -11.92 4.01
C ALA A 160 -8.14 -11.05 3.50
N ILE A 161 -9.16 -10.77 4.31
CA ILE A 161 -10.23 -9.81 3.96
C ILE A 161 -9.64 -8.44 3.62
N SER A 162 -8.52 -8.04 4.27
CA SER A 162 -7.86 -6.77 3.99
C SER A 162 -7.29 -6.71 2.57
N PHE A 163 -6.92 -7.84 1.96
CA PHE A 163 -6.28 -7.88 0.64
C PHE A 163 -7.22 -7.44 -0.50
N ILE A 164 -8.54 -7.52 -0.31
CA ILE A 164 -9.49 -7.08 -1.34
C ILE A 164 -9.45 -5.57 -1.56
N LEU A 165 -9.23 -4.78 -0.50
CA LEU A 165 -9.24 -3.32 -0.53
C LEU A 165 -7.84 -2.71 -0.60
N LEU A 166 -6.82 -3.45 -0.18
CA LEU A 166 -5.44 -2.99 -0.12
C LEU A 166 -4.90 -2.46 -1.46
N PRO A 167 -5.08 -3.14 -2.63
CA PRO A 167 -4.61 -2.62 -3.91
C PRO A 167 -5.29 -1.31 -4.31
N PHE A 168 -6.58 -1.16 -4.01
CA PHE A 168 -7.29 0.08 -4.26
C PHE A 168 -6.75 1.24 -3.41
N ASN A 169 -6.52 1.01 -2.13
CA ASN A 169 -6.01 2.03 -1.22
C ASN A 169 -4.59 2.49 -1.60
N ILE A 170 -3.73 1.55 -1.99
CA ILE A 170 -2.39 1.87 -2.51
C ILE A 170 -2.52 2.67 -3.80
N TYR A 171 -3.31 2.20 -4.77
CA TYR A 171 -3.53 2.89 -6.02
C TYR A 171 -4.06 4.31 -5.81
N SER A 172 -5.01 4.50 -4.88
CA SER A 172 -5.59 5.82 -4.57
C SER A 172 -4.53 6.83 -4.14
N THR A 173 -3.54 6.41 -3.39
CA THR A 173 -2.40 7.25 -2.97
C THR A 173 -1.61 7.77 -4.18
N TYR A 174 -1.27 6.88 -5.12
CA TYR A 174 -0.58 7.26 -6.36
C TYR A 174 -1.44 8.13 -7.27
N TYR A 175 -2.73 7.83 -7.35
CA TYR A 175 -3.68 8.65 -8.10
C TYR A 175 -3.71 10.10 -7.58
N PHE A 176 -3.86 10.31 -6.27
CA PHE A 176 -3.88 11.65 -5.69
C PHE A 176 -2.54 12.38 -5.85
N GLN A 177 -1.42 11.69 -5.81
CA GLN A 177 -0.11 12.26 -6.14
C GLN A 177 -0.05 12.70 -7.60
N ALA A 178 -0.50 11.88 -8.53
CA ALA A 178 -0.48 12.17 -9.98
C ALA A 178 -1.29 13.40 -10.36
N ILE A 179 -2.40 13.67 -9.66
CA ILE A 179 -3.24 14.86 -9.87
C ILE A 179 -2.90 16.02 -8.93
N MET A 180 -1.68 16.04 -8.39
CA MET A 180 -1.14 17.10 -7.53
C MET A 180 -1.94 17.36 -6.24
N ARG A 181 -2.64 16.36 -5.73
CA ARG A 181 -3.38 16.42 -4.44
C ARG A 181 -2.60 15.72 -3.32
N ALA A 182 -1.34 16.12 -3.14
CA ALA A 182 -0.41 15.51 -2.19
C ALA A 182 -0.93 15.44 -0.74
N LYS A 183 -1.71 16.42 -0.28
CA LYS A 183 -2.31 16.42 1.06
C LYS A 183 -3.27 15.22 1.26
N ILE A 184 -4.10 14.92 0.27
CA ILE A 184 -5.05 13.79 0.35
C ILE A 184 -4.26 12.47 0.37
N SER A 185 -3.25 12.34 -0.49
CA SER A 185 -2.35 11.19 -0.51
C SER A 185 -1.67 10.97 0.84
N LEU A 186 -1.12 12.02 1.44
CA LEU A 186 -0.45 11.95 2.74
C LEU A 186 -1.43 11.52 3.85
N ILE A 187 -2.62 12.13 3.91
CA ILE A 187 -3.65 11.76 4.89
C ILE A 187 -4.03 10.29 4.73
N THR A 188 -4.27 9.82 3.49
CA THR A 188 -4.59 8.42 3.21
C THR A 188 -3.49 7.47 3.71
N SER A 189 -2.23 7.79 3.42
CA SER A 189 -1.09 6.95 3.80
C SER A 189 -0.84 6.94 5.31
N VAL A 190 -0.88 8.10 5.97
CA VAL A 190 -0.69 8.21 7.42
C VAL A 190 -1.85 7.59 8.19
N ALA A 191 -3.08 7.82 7.74
CA ALA A 191 -4.27 7.20 8.34
C ALA A 191 -4.17 5.67 8.29
N ARG A 192 -3.81 5.12 7.13
CA ARG A 192 -3.64 3.69 6.92
C ARG A 192 -2.44 3.14 7.69
N GLY A 193 -1.30 3.83 7.64
CA GLY A 193 -0.02 3.33 8.15
C GLY A 193 0.09 3.32 9.68
N ILE A 194 -0.50 4.30 10.38
CA ILE A 194 -0.31 4.41 11.83
C ILE A 194 -1.57 4.85 12.60
N VAL A 195 -2.34 5.81 12.08
CA VAL A 195 -3.40 6.41 12.91
C VAL A 195 -4.53 5.42 13.14
N ILE A 196 -5.14 4.91 12.07
CA ILE A 196 -6.27 3.97 12.17
C ILE A 196 -5.75 2.58 12.54
N SER A 197 -4.73 2.08 11.84
CA SER A 197 -4.17 0.76 12.14
C SER A 197 -3.60 0.68 13.55
N GLY A 198 -2.80 1.67 13.97
CA GLY A 198 -2.21 1.71 15.31
C GLY A 198 -3.26 1.79 16.40
N ALA A 199 -4.28 2.65 16.23
CA ALA A 199 -5.39 2.76 17.18
C ALA A 199 -6.14 1.42 17.30
N LEU A 200 -6.47 0.77 16.18
CA LEU A 200 -7.18 -0.51 16.19
C LEU A 200 -6.34 -1.66 16.76
N ILE A 201 -5.04 -1.72 16.44
CA ILE A 201 -4.12 -2.71 17.01
C ILE A 201 -4.03 -2.58 18.53
N LEU A 202 -4.10 -1.36 19.06
CA LEU A 202 -4.03 -1.13 20.51
C LEU A 202 -5.38 -1.37 21.20
N LEU A 203 -6.48 -0.94 20.60
CA LEU A 203 -7.80 -0.92 21.24
C LEU A 203 -8.59 -2.23 21.11
N LEU A 204 -8.53 -2.88 19.93
CA LEU A 204 -9.33 -4.09 19.69
C LEU A 204 -9.01 -5.24 20.66
N PRO A 205 -7.72 -5.59 20.93
CA PRO A 205 -7.44 -6.67 21.88
C PRO A 205 -7.91 -6.37 23.29
N VAL A 206 -7.88 -5.10 23.71
CA VAL A 206 -8.32 -4.67 25.03
C VAL A 206 -9.84 -4.74 25.16
N ALA A 207 -10.58 -4.32 24.12
CA ALA A 207 -12.04 -4.22 24.16
C ALA A 207 -12.75 -5.57 23.89
N PHE A 208 -12.20 -6.39 22.99
CA PHE A 208 -12.86 -7.59 22.45
C PHE A 208 -12.05 -8.88 22.59
N GLY A 209 -10.91 -8.83 23.32
CA GLY A 209 -10.01 -9.97 23.51
C GLY A 209 -8.96 -10.13 22.40
N GLY A 210 -7.92 -10.94 22.68
CA GLY A 210 -6.71 -11.02 21.84
C GLY A 210 -6.96 -11.31 20.36
N ASN A 211 -7.89 -12.20 20.04
CA ASN A 211 -8.21 -12.55 18.65
C ASN A 211 -8.79 -11.39 17.82
N ALA A 212 -9.30 -10.36 18.46
CA ALA A 212 -9.82 -9.18 17.75
C ALA A 212 -8.73 -8.38 17.03
N VAL A 213 -7.45 -8.57 17.38
CA VAL A 213 -6.33 -7.91 16.70
C VAL A 213 -6.28 -8.21 15.20
N TRP A 214 -6.75 -9.39 14.78
CA TRP A 214 -6.74 -9.78 13.37
C TRP A 214 -7.70 -8.96 12.50
N TRP A 215 -8.72 -8.33 13.10
CA TRP A 215 -9.64 -7.43 12.43
C TRP A 215 -9.10 -6.02 12.24
N ALA A 216 -7.98 -5.68 12.88
CA ALA A 216 -7.41 -4.34 12.78
C ALA A 216 -7.11 -3.93 11.34
N MET A 217 -6.51 -4.82 10.53
CA MET A 217 -6.19 -4.50 9.14
C MET A 217 -7.42 -4.48 8.22
N PRO A 218 -8.35 -5.46 8.25
CA PRO A 218 -9.60 -5.38 7.49
C PRO A 218 -10.39 -4.09 7.74
N ILE A 219 -10.54 -3.69 9.01
CA ILE A 219 -11.25 -2.46 9.36
C ILE A 219 -10.47 -1.22 8.88
N THR A 220 -9.15 -1.18 9.06
CA THR A 220 -8.31 -0.10 8.55
C THR A 220 -8.49 0.10 7.06
N GLU A 221 -8.37 -0.98 6.27
CA GLU A 221 -8.50 -0.91 4.82
C GLU A 221 -9.92 -0.48 4.40
N ALA A 222 -10.95 -0.91 5.11
CA ALA A 222 -12.34 -0.49 4.84
C ALA A 222 -12.55 1.00 5.10
N VAL A 223 -12.08 1.53 6.23
CA VAL A 223 -12.21 2.96 6.57
C VAL A 223 -11.46 3.83 5.56
N VAL A 224 -10.23 3.43 5.23
CA VAL A 224 -9.40 4.17 4.26
C VAL A 224 -9.99 4.10 2.85
N PHE A 225 -10.58 2.95 2.47
CA PHE A 225 -11.30 2.80 1.22
C PHE A 225 -12.46 3.78 1.09
N VAL A 226 -13.32 3.87 2.11
CA VAL A 226 -14.45 4.81 2.12
C VAL A 226 -13.95 6.25 1.98
N TYR A 227 -12.95 6.63 2.76
CA TYR A 227 -12.35 7.97 2.66
C TYR A 227 -11.81 8.27 1.26
N SER A 228 -11.01 7.36 0.70
CA SER A 228 -10.39 7.52 -0.61
C SER A 228 -11.43 7.58 -1.74
N ALA A 229 -12.46 6.73 -1.69
CA ALA A 229 -13.55 6.72 -2.65
C ALA A 229 -14.37 8.02 -2.63
N VAL A 230 -14.66 8.54 -1.42
CA VAL A 230 -15.34 9.84 -1.26
C VAL A 230 -14.49 10.97 -1.81
N MET A 231 -13.19 10.97 -1.52
CA MET A 231 -12.27 11.99 -2.04
C MET A 231 -12.11 11.93 -3.56
N MET A 232 -12.06 10.73 -4.16
CA MET A 232 -12.05 10.58 -5.62
C MET A 232 -13.28 11.18 -6.29
N LYS A 233 -14.46 11.06 -5.67
CA LYS A 233 -15.71 11.67 -6.17
C LYS A 233 -15.74 13.19 -6.00
N LYS A 234 -15.17 13.72 -4.91
CA LYS A 234 -15.20 15.16 -4.58
C LYS A 234 -14.16 15.97 -5.34
N VAL A 235 -13.02 15.38 -5.68
CA VAL A 235 -11.93 16.10 -6.35
C VAL A 235 -12.30 16.36 -7.80
N LYS A 236 -12.46 17.65 -8.14
CA LYS A 236 -12.60 18.08 -9.51
C LYS A 236 -11.24 17.96 -10.24
N LEU A 237 -11.28 17.37 -11.44
CA LEU A 237 -10.11 17.21 -12.32
C LEU A 237 -9.78 18.48 -13.13
N SER A 238 -10.43 19.61 -12.81
CA SER A 238 -10.07 20.90 -13.40
C SER A 238 -8.87 21.52 -12.68
N ARG A 239 -7.97 22.10 -13.46
CA ARG A 239 -6.92 22.99 -12.99
C ARG A 239 -7.50 24.26 -12.37
#